data_32edc39e1d986596df0c3069382d4e70
#
_entry.id   32edc39e1d986596df0c3069382d4e70
#
_cell.length_a   1.000
_cell.length_b   1.000
_cell.length_c   1.000
_cell.angle_alpha   90.00
_cell.angle_beta   90.00
_cell.angle_gamma   90.00
#
_symmetry.space_group_name_H-M   'P 1'
#
loop_
_entity.id
_entity.type
_entity.pdbx_description
1 polymer ?
#
loop_
_entity_poly.entity_id
_entity_poly.type
_entity_poly.pdbx_seq_one_letter_code
_entity_poly.pdbx_strand_id
1 'polypeptide(L)'
;MLVKTEEYKGFTIKLHIDENPRNPREEYDYFSTMLCWHSQYSLGDDNPYRDPDEAWEYITESRAVVLPLYLYDHSGLSMSTSRSYPFNDPWDAGQVGWIFIEREKVLKEYSRKKRDNEGLWKGFKVEIGDGDCNWPVVMKALR
;
A
#
# COMPACT_ATOMS: atom_id res chain seq x y z
N MET A 1 3.84 -3.57 -26.52
CA MET A 1 4.64 -4.72 -27.06
C MET A 1 4.28 -6.00 -26.34
N LEU A 2 4.07 -7.14 -27.07
CA LEU A 2 3.80 -8.44 -26.47
C LEU A 2 5.08 -9.00 -25.80
N VAL A 3 4.98 -9.40 -24.53
CA VAL A 3 6.10 -9.92 -23.74
C VAL A 3 6.06 -11.46 -23.67
N LYS A 4 4.89 -12.00 -23.37
CA LYS A 4 4.69 -13.43 -23.14
C LYS A 4 3.30 -13.87 -23.58
N THR A 5 3.20 -15.10 -24.03
CA THR A 5 1.93 -15.80 -24.24
C THR A 5 1.95 -17.12 -23.48
N GLU A 6 0.90 -17.45 -22.79
CA GLU A 6 0.77 -18.67 -21.99
C GLU A 6 -0.64 -19.25 -22.13
N GLU A 7 -0.74 -20.56 -22.21
CA GLU A 7 -2.02 -21.27 -22.23
C GLU A 7 -2.35 -21.78 -20.82
N TYR A 8 -3.54 -21.43 -20.32
CA TYR A 8 -4.00 -21.91 -19.03
C TYR A 8 -5.48 -22.29 -19.09
N LYS A 9 -5.78 -23.53 -18.79
CA LYS A 9 -7.16 -24.10 -18.76
C LYS A 9 -7.98 -23.80 -20.03
N GLY A 10 -7.36 -23.82 -21.20
CA GLY A 10 -8.01 -23.55 -22.49
C GLY A 10 -8.15 -22.06 -22.83
N PHE A 11 -7.56 -21.18 -22.05
CA PHE A 11 -7.49 -19.75 -22.33
C PHE A 11 -6.08 -19.32 -22.70
N THR A 12 -5.96 -18.48 -23.71
CA THR A 12 -4.67 -17.87 -24.09
C THR A 12 -4.51 -16.57 -23.30
N ILE A 13 -3.51 -16.53 -22.42
CA ILE A 13 -3.11 -15.33 -21.65
C ILE A 13 -1.99 -14.63 -22.42
N LYS A 14 -2.18 -13.36 -22.77
CA LYS A 14 -1.17 -12.51 -23.40
C LYS A 14 -0.74 -11.41 -22.47
N LEU A 15 0.55 -11.34 -22.17
CA LEU A 15 1.15 -10.27 -21.38
C LEU A 15 1.73 -9.21 -22.32
N HIS A 16 1.29 -8.00 -22.18
CA HIS A 16 1.79 -6.85 -22.94
C HIS A 16 2.48 -5.87 -21.99
N ILE A 17 3.56 -5.23 -22.47
CA ILE A 17 4.10 -4.05 -21.78
C ILE A 17 3.07 -2.92 -21.94
N ASP A 18 2.74 -2.28 -20.83
CA ASP A 18 2.07 -0.99 -20.84
C ASP A 18 3.09 0.08 -21.21
N GLU A 19 2.89 0.71 -22.37
CA GLU A 19 3.83 1.71 -22.88
C GLU A 19 3.61 3.10 -22.26
N ASN A 20 2.51 3.28 -21.52
CA ASN A 20 2.19 4.52 -20.82
C ASN A 20 1.53 4.24 -19.47
N PRO A 21 2.27 3.58 -18.55
CA PRO A 21 1.73 3.23 -17.25
C PRO A 21 1.37 4.50 -16.46
N ARG A 22 0.13 4.56 -15.99
CA ARG A 22 -0.32 5.64 -15.12
C ARG A 22 0.10 5.35 -13.69
N ASN A 23 0.34 6.41 -12.93
CA ASN A 23 0.57 6.27 -11.50
C ASN A 23 -0.75 5.86 -10.81
N PRO A 24 -0.83 4.66 -10.23
CA PRO A 24 -2.07 4.22 -9.60
C PRO A 24 -2.54 5.14 -8.47
N ARG A 25 -1.61 5.79 -7.78
CA ARG A 25 -1.93 6.68 -6.67
C ARG A 25 -2.56 8.01 -7.10
N GLU A 26 -2.41 8.39 -8.36
CA GLU A 26 -3.06 9.57 -8.95
C GLU A 26 -4.40 9.20 -9.60
N GLU A 27 -4.53 7.96 -10.09
CA GLU A 27 -5.71 7.52 -10.84
C GLU A 27 -6.85 7.03 -9.95
N TYR A 28 -6.52 6.49 -8.77
CA TYR A 28 -7.49 5.90 -7.86
C TYR A 28 -7.55 6.67 -6.54
N ASP A 29 -8.76 6.77 -5.97
CA ASP A 29 -8.99 7.33 -4.65
C ASP A 29 -8.49 6.36 -3.56
N TYR A 30 -7.23 6.50 -3.18
CA TYR A 30 -6.62 5.65 -2.17
C TYR A 30 -7.02 6.08 -0.76
N PHE A 31 -7.39 5.09 0.02
CA PHE A 31 -7.80 5.24 1.40
C PHE A 31 -6.62 5.51 2.36
N SER A 32 -5.43 5.06 1.97
CA SER A 32 -4.19 5.23 2.73
C SER A 32 -3.37 6.42 2.26
N THR A 33 -2.61 7.01 3.17
CA THR A 33 -1.59 8.02 2.87
C THR A 33 -0.21 7.37 2.87
N MET A 34 0.60 7.67 1.86
CA MET A 34 1.96 7.16 1.68
C MET A 34 2.94 8.32 1.74
N LEU A 35 3.71 8.40 2.81
CA LEU A 35 4.73 9.42 3.01
C LEU A 35 6.13 8.84 2.79
N CYS A 36 6.93 9.52 1.98
CA CYS A 36 8.31 9.14 1.69
C CYS A 36 9.26 10.32 1.85
N TRP A 37 10.46 10.02 2.35
CA TRP A 37 11.61 10.92 2.37
C TRP A 37 12.76 10.24 1.64
N HIS A 38 13.06 10.72 0.45
CA HIS A 38 14.19 10.25 -0.34
C HIS A 38 14.87 11.44 -1.04
N SER A 39 16.20 11.42 -1.09
CA SER A 39 16.97 12.55 -1.61
C SER A 39 16.92 12.72 -3.12
N GLN A 40 16.66 11.63 -3.85
CA GLN A 40 16.73 11.60 -5.32
C GLN A 40 15.39 11.42 -5.99
N TYR A 41 14.41 10.82 -5.30
CA TYR A 41 13.13 10.46 -5.89
C TYR A 41 11.97 11.10 -5.13
N SER A 42 11.02 11.65 -5.87
CA SER A 42 9.72 12.05 -5.32
C SER A 42 8.79 10.84 -5.35
N LEU A 43 8.63 10.20 -4.20
CA LEU A 43 7.83 8.99 -4.02
C LEU A 43 6.70 9.24 -3.03
N GLY A 44 5.58 8.56 -3.23
CA GLY A 44 4.43 8.69 -2.33
C GLY A 44 3.51 9.84 -2.69
N ASP A 45 2.69 10.23 -1.72
CA ASP A 45 1.75 11.33 -1.82
C ASP A 45 2.41 12.67 -1.45
N ASP A 46 1.68 13.77 -1.62
CA ASP A 46 2.11 15.08 -1.15
C ASP A 46 2.40 15.04 0.34
N ASN A 47 3.59 15.48 0.72
CA ASN A 47 4.08 15.40 2.08
C ASN A 47 4.05 16.78 2.75
N PRO A 48 3.10 17.03 3.67
CA PRO A 48 3.00 18.31 4.36
C PRO A 48 3.97 18.45 5.53
N TYR A 49 4.65 17.37 5.94
CA TYR A 49 5.52 17.37 7.12
C TYR A 49 6.95 17.73 6.74
N ARG A 50 7.59 18.50 7.60
CA ARG A 50 8.97 18.96 7.40
C ARG A 50 9.97 17.82 7.45
N ASP A 51 9.78 16.91 8.38
CA ASP A 51 10.69 15.77 8.61
C ASP A 51 9.92 14.51 9.06
N PRO A 52 10.60 13.35 9.07
CA PRO A 52 9.98 12.09 9.50
C PRO A 52 9.48 12.10 10.94
N ASP A 53 10.12 12.83 11.86
CA ASP A 53 9.75 12.84 13.28
C ASP A 53 8.41 13.53 13.47
N GLU A 54 8.20 14.68 12.82
CA GLU A 54 6.92 15.40 12.82
C GLU A 54 5.78 14.54 12.25
N ALA A 55 6.04 13.83 11.16
CA ALA A 55 5.05 12.92 10.60
C ALA A 55 4.74 11.74 11.52
N TRP A 56 5.75 11.20 12.20
CA TRP A 56 5.59 10.09 13.14
C TRP A 56 4.78 10.50 14.38
N GLU A 57 4.98 11.71 14.89
CA GLU A 57 4.17 12.26 15.97
C GLU A 57 2.68 12.30 15.58
N TYR A 58 2.37 12.86 14.41
CA TYR A 58 0.99 12.87 13.89
C TYR A 58 0.41 11.47 13.72
N ILE A 59 1.17 10.53 13.10
CA ILE A 59 0.72 9.15 12.89
C ILE A 59 0.38 8.49 14.23
N THR A 60 1.20 8.72 15.25
CA THR A 60 1.01 8.16 16.59
C THR A 60 -0.20 8.77 17.29
N GLU A 61 -0.33 10.09 17.27
CA GLU A 61 -1.47 10.82 17.88
C GLU A 61 -2.81 10.44 17.23
N SER A 62 -2.83 10.31 15.91
CA SER A 62 -4.03 9.90 15.16
C SER A 62 -4.42 8.43 15.36
N ARG A 63 -3.62 7.66 16.10
CA ARG A 63 -3.80 6.22 16.29
C ARG A 63 -3.98 5.48 14.95
N ALA A 64 -3.21 5.89 13.96
CA ALA A 64 -3.28 5.33 12.63
C ALA A 64 -2.90 3.84 12.60
N VAL A 65 -3.47 3.13 11.65
CA VAL A 65 -2.91 1.83 11.23
C VAL A 65 -1.76 2.14 10.29
N VAL A 66 -0.55 1.74 10.65
CA VAL A 66 0.67 2.12 9.97
C VAL A 66 1.52 0.90 9.62
N LEU A 67 2.15 0.95 8.45
CA LEU A 67 3.16 0.02 7.99
C LEU A 67 4.42 0.81 7.59
N PRO A 68 5.61 0.28 7.89
CA PRO A 68 6.85 0.87 7.40
C PRO A 68 6.94 0.72 5.88
N LEU A 69 7.60 1.67 5.25
CA LEU A 69 7.85 1.66 3.82
C LEU A 69 9.36 1.55 3.60
N TYR A 70 9.78 0.46 2.98
CA TYR A 70 11.17 0.21 2.63
C TYR A 70 11.38 0.39 1.13
N LEU A 71 12.52 0.94 0.77
CA LEU A 71 12.98 1.08 -0.60
C LEU A 71 14.28 0.29 -0.79
N TYR A 72 14.41 -0.36 -1.92
CA TYR A 72 15.63 -0.94 -2.46
C TYR A 72 15.94 -0.29 -3.80
N ASP A 73 17.10 0.35 -3.90
CA ASP A 73 17.57 1.10 -5.07
C ASP A 73 18.82 0.45 -5.65
N HIS A 74 18.64 -0.59 -6.46
CA HIS A 74 19.73 -1.28 -7.14
C HIS A 74 19.30 -1.65 -8.56
N SER A 75 19.77 -0.90 -9.55
CA SER A 75 19.42 -1.07 -10.97
C SER A 75 17.91 -0.94 -11.26
N GLY A 76 17.15 -0.37 -10.32
CA GLY A 76 15.71 -0.16 -10.36
C GLY A 76 15.16 -0.06 -8.94
N LEU A 77 13.98 0.57 -8.81
CA LEU A 77 13.33 0.77 -7.52
C LEU A 77 12.40 -0.39 -7.18
N SER A 78 12.54 -0.92 -5.98
CA SER A 78 11.59 -1.87 -5.39
C SER A 78 11.15 -1.37 -4.02
N MET A 79 9.86 -1.43 -3.73
CA MET A 79 9.30 -0.99 -2.47
C MET A 79 8.58 -2.13 -1.76
N SER A 80 8.59 -2.10 -0.43
CA SER A 80 7.92 -3.09 0.40
C SER A 80 7.38 -2.47 1.69
N THR A 81 6.24 -3.00 2.16
CA THR A 81 5.62 -2.66 3.45
C THR A 81 5.72 -3.80 4.47
N SER A 82 6.66 -4.73 4.27
CA SER A 82 6.86 -5.85 5.20
C SER A 82 7.17 -5.35 6.62
N ARG A 83 6.68 -6.07 7.63
CA ARG A 83 6.97 -5.74 9.04
C ARG A 83 8.42 -5.98 9.45
N SER A 84 9.09 -6.88 8.77
CA SER A 84 10.52 -7.10 8.89
C SER A 84 11.21 -6.49 7.68
N TYR A 85 12.45 -6.06 7.86
CA TYR A 85 13.27 -5.54 6.78
C TYR A 85 13.35 -6.58 5.64
N PRO A 86 12.79 -6.29 4.45
CA PRO A 86 12.58 -7.32 3.43
C PRO A 86 13.78 -7.56 2.52
N PHE A 87 14.76 -6.65 2.56
CA PHE A 87 15.90 -6.67 1.67
C PHE A 87 17.16 -7.12 2.39
N ASN A 88 17.91 -8.04 1.81
CA ASN A 88 19.16 -8.54 2.40
C ASN A 88 20.37 -7.68 1.96
N ASP A 89 20.18 -6.37 1.90
CA ASP A 89 21.18 -5.41 1.48
C ASP A 89 21.12 -4.16 2.36
N PRO A 90 22.12 -3.95 3.24
CA PRO A 90 22.15 -2.79 4.13
C PRO A 90 22.63 -1.50 3.45
N TRP A 91 23.13 -1.56 2.22
CA TRP A 91 23.73 -0.41 1.53
C TRP A 91 22.73 0.27 0.59
N ASP A 92 22.03 -0.53 -0.21
CA ASP A 92 21.13 -0.04 -1.26
C ASP A 92 19.66 -0.08 -0.84
N ALA A 93 19.39 -0.41 0.42
CA ALA A 93 18.04 -0.48 0.94
C ALA A 93 17.89 0.15 2.32
N GLY A 94 16.70 0.71 2.59
CA GLY A 94 16.39 1.34 3.86
C GLY A 94 14.92 1.67 4.02
N GLN A 95 14.53 2.02 5.24
CA GLN A 95 13.21 2.59 5.46
C GLN A 95 13.20 4.03 4.95
N VAL A 96 12.22 4.35 4.12
CA VAL A 96 12.06 5.67 3.51
C VAL A 96 10.81 6.41 3.96
N GLY A 97 9.96 5.75 4.74
CA GLY A 97 8.73 6.37 5.23
C GLY A 97 7.71 5.38 5.77
N TRP A 98 6.46 5.74 5.62
CA TRP A 98 5.30 4.96 6.08
C TRP A 98 4.13 5.04 5.12
N ILE A 99 3.32 3.99 5.12
CA ILE A 99 1.97 4.01 4.60
C ILE A 99 1.00 3.83 5.77
N PHE A 100 0.01 4.71 5.89
CA PHE A 100 -0.88 4.70 7.05
C PHE A 100 -2.31 5.11 6.69
N ILE A 101 -3.24 4.76 7.59
CA ILE A 101 -4.63 5.17 7.53
C ILE A 101 -5.04 5.62 8.92
N GLU A 102 -5.52 6.85 9.06
CA GLU A 102 -6.04 7.35 10.33
C GLU A 102 -7.21 6.49 10.81
N ARG A 103 -7.24 6.22 12.10
CA ARG A 103 -8.28 5.40 12.71
C ARG A 103 -9.69 5.91 12.40
N GLU A 104 -9.88 7.22 12.42
CA GLU A 104 -11.18 7.83 12.14
C GLU A 104 -11.66 7.57 10.71
N LYS A 105 -10.79 7.62 9.73
CA LYS A 105 -11.10 7.28 8.34
C LYS A 105 -11.56 5.82 8.23
N VAL A 106 -10.84 4.91 8.88
CA VAL A 106 -11.21 3.48 8.89
C VAL A 106 -12.59 3.29 9.49
N LEU A 107 -12.84 3.87 10.66
CA LEU A 107 -14.13 3.73 11.35
C LEU A 107 -15.28 4.33 10.54
N LYS A 108 -15.08 5.49 9.92
CA LYS A 108 -16.08 6.15 9.07
C LYS A 108 -16.42 5.29 7.85
N GLU A 109 -15.44 4.78 7.16
CA GLU A 109 -15.65 3.93 5.98
C GLU A 109 -16.30 2.59 6.33
N TYR A 110 -15.86 1.96 7.43
CA TYR A 110 -16.47 0.73 7.93
C TYR A 110 -17.92 0.94 8.34
N SER A 111 -18.24 2.04 9.04
CA SER A 111 -19.61 2.37 9.44
C SER A 111 -20.50 2.68 8.25
N ARG A 112 -19.96 3.33 7.20
CA ARG A 112 -20.66 3.59 5.95
C ARG A 112 -21.00 2.27 5.25
N LYS A 113 -20.00 1.42 5.03
CA LYS A 113 -20.18 0.11 4.38
C LYS A 113 -21.14 -0.80 5.15
N LYS A 114 -21.12 -0.77 6.48
CA LYS A 114 -22.06 -1.53 7.30
C LYS A 114 -23.50 -1.07 7.12
N ARG A 115 -23.75 0.25 7.02
CA ARG A 115 -25.10 0.79 6.77
C ARG A 115 -25.62 0.48 5.37
N ASP A 116 -24.74 0.61 4.37
CA ASP A 116 -25.07 0.39 2.97
C ASP A 116 -25.23 -1.09 2.63
N ASN A 117 -24.73 -1.98 3.47
CA ASN A 117 -24.55 -3.40 3.19
C ASN A 117 -25.21 -4.35 4.20
N GLU A 118 -26.24 -3.94 4.95
CA GLU A 118 -26.99 -4.92 5.80
C GLU A 118 -27.53 -6.13 5.02
N GLY A 119 -27.49 -6.09 3.67
CA GLY A 119 -27.81 -7.21 2.78
C GLY A 119 -26.63 -7.85 2.04
N LEU A 120 -25.44 -7.25 2.01
CA LEU A 120 -24.36 -7.60 1.06
C LEU A 120 -23.20 -8.43 1.64
N TRP A 121 -23.18 -8.68 2.95
CA TRP A 121 -22.10 -9.46 3.58
C TRP A 121 -22.03 -10.93 3.15
N LYS A 122 -23.04 -11.45 2.46
CA LYS A 122 -23.05 -12.84 1.98
C LYS A 122 -22.23 -13.07 0.71
N GLY A 123 -21.66 -12.04 0.09
CA GLY A 123 -21.02 -12.13 -1.21
C GLY A 123 -19.64 -11.49 -1.35
N PHE A 124 -19.09 -10.86 -0.33
CA PHE A 124 -17.78 -10.26 -0.41
C PHE A 124 -16.68 -11.32 -0.26
N LYS A 125 -16.41 -12.03 -1.34
CA LYS A 125 -15.06 -12.61 -1.53
C LYS A 125 -14.14 -11.43 -1.82
N VAL A 126 -13.46 -10.94 -0.80
CA VAL A 126 -12.24 -10.18 -1.01
C VAL A 126 -11.25 -11.20 -1.58
N GLU A 127 -11.06 -11.22 -2.88
CA GLU A 127 -9.87 -11.80 -3.46
C GLU A 127 -8.71 -10.89 -3.04
N ILE A 128 -8.18 -11.20 -1.87
CA ILE A 128 -6.91 -10.65 -1.41
C ILE A 128 -5.91 -11.31 -2.34
N GLY A 129 -5.41 -10.57 -3.31
CA GLY A 129 -4.20 -10.98 -4.02
C GLY A 129 -3.12 -11.33 -2.99
N ASP A 130 -2.16 -12.18 -3.34
CA ASP A 130 -1.07 -12.69 -2.50
C ASP A 130 -0.14 -11.61 -1.88
N GLY A 131 -0.69 -10.47 -1.51
CA GLY A 131 -0.01 -9.45 -0.73
C GLY A 131 -0.12 -9.77 0.77
N ASP A 132 1.00 -9.70 1.47
CA ASP A 132 1.19 -9.97 2.92
C ASP A 132 0.36 -9.09 3.87
N CYS A 133 -0.88 -8.78 3.55
CA CYS A 133 -1.76 -8.03 4.44
C CYS A 133 -2.31 -8.95 5.55
N ASN A 134 -1.73 -8.84 6.74
CA ASN A 134 -2.15 -9.62 7.91
C ASN A 134 -3.45 -9.03 8.51
N TRP A 135 -4.57 -9.31 7.86
CA TRP A 135 -5.92 -8.89 8.25
C TRP A 135 -6.28 -9.15 9.73
N PRO A 136 -5.86 -10.27 10.39
CA PRO A 136 -6.07 -10.46 11.81
C PRO A 136 -5.51 -9.34 12.68
N VAL A 137 -4.43 -8.68 12.26
CA VAL A 137 -3.83 -7.58 13.01
C VAL A 137 -4.61 -6.28 12.81
N VAL A 138 -5.07 -6.00 11.59
CA VAL A 138 -5.93 -4.84 11.32
C VAL A 138 -7.22 -4.95 12.12
N MET A 139 -7.85 -6.11 12.13
CA MET A 139 -9.09 -6.36 12.90
C MET A 139 -8.89 -6.34 14.40
N LYS A 140 -7.69 -6.67 14.90
CA LYS A 140 -7.37 -6.59 16.34
C LYS A 140 -7.09 -5.16 16.81
N ALA A 141 -6.58 -4.31 15.94
CA ALA A 141 -6.36 -2.88 16.21
C ALA A 141 -7.67 -2.06 16.22
N LEU A 142 -8.75 -2.61 15.67
CA LEU A 142 -10.07 -1.98 15.59
C LEU A 142 -11.00 -2.33 16.76
N ARG A 143 -10.62 -3.25 17.64
CA ARG A 143 -11.30 -3.59 18.91
C ARG A 143 -10.74 -2.78 20.06
#